data_8ef099ad571f3aa80ca5138d518c304c
#
_entry.id   8ef099ad571f3aa80ca5138d518c304c
#
_cell.length_a   1.000
_cell.length_b   1.000
_cell.length_c   1.000
_cell.angle_alpha   90.00
_cell.angle_beta   90.00
_cell.angle_gamma   90.00
#
_symmetry.space_group_name_H-M   'P 1'
#
loop_
_entity.id
_entity.type
_entity.pdbx_description
1 polymer ?
#
loop_
_entity_poly.entity_id
_entity_poly.type
_entity_poly.pdbx_seq_one_letter_code
_entity_poly.pdbx_strand_id
1 'polypeptide(L)'
;VTKTLTKTLTTSFTERELNNILLNYGYSLGTPIKLDVRVTSSYSNNNERLPSNIVKLSVTPYSDPSKLTSEKTTVTGTAGTSTSHSNTFTWSPSFPGYTGVVSYVIQYDSSGKNFANPKQIAGFGGASVYTADLSQADMNTTALASGVAVGVAGKIDYRVKATTASGAIAYSNTTSVTITTFSPVPANLFIVGDATPGGWNNPV
;
A
#
# COMPACT_ATOMS: atom_id res chain seq x y z
N VAL A 1 16.31 -19.21 -14.52
CA VAL A 1 17.15 -18.70 -13.41
C VAL A 1 18.26 -19.69 -13.12
N THR A 2 19.45 -19.20 -12.91
CA THR A 2 20.62 -20.02 -12.57
C THR A 2 21.18 -19.59 -11.23
N LYS A 3 21.39 -20.54 -10.33
CA LYS A 3 22.13 -20.35 -9.07
C LYS A 3 23.48 -21.08 -9.21
N THR A 4 24.56 -20.34 -9.20
CA THR A 4 25.90 -20.92 -9.31
C THR A 4 26.37 -21.39 -7.95
N LEU A 5 26.88 -22.62 -7.89
CA LEU A 5 27.41 -23.25 -6.67
C LEU A 5 28.88 -23.54 -6.88
N THR A 6 29.70 -23.23 -5.88
CA THR A 6 31.15 -23.53 -5.91
C THR A 6 31.50 -24.39 -4.71
N LYS A 7 32.09 -25.58 -4.97
CA LYS A 7 32.53 -26.53 -3.96
C LYS A 7 31.41 -27.01 -2.98
N THR A 8 30.14 -26.96 -3.41
CA THR A 8 29.02 -27.51 -2.65
C THR A 8 28.20 -28.44 -3.52
N LEU A 9 27.67 -29.52 -2.92
CA LEU A 9 26.82 -30.51 -3.60
C LEU A 9 25.35 -30.34 -3.29
N THR A 10 24.99 -29.34 -2.45
CA THR A 10 23.63 -29.08 -2.01
C THR A 10 23.30 -27.61 -2.16
N THR A 11 22.05 -27.33 -2.46
CA THR A 11 21.48 -25.99 -2.43
C THR A 11 20.02 -26.04 -2.00
N SER A 12 19.53 -24.95 -1.47
CA SER A 12 18.11 -24.77 -1.14
C SER A 12 17.57 -23.49 -1.75
N PHE A 13 16.29 -23.46 -1.98
CA PHE A 13 15.52 -22.26 -2.27
C PHE A 13 14.49 -22.10 -1.16
N THR A 14 14.35 -20.90 -0.63
CA THR A 14 13.23 -20.56 0.23
C THR A 14 11.96 -20.45 -0.62
N GLU A 15 10.79 -20.58 0.03
CA GLU A 15 9.50 -20.33 -0.64
C GLU A 15 9.43 -18.94 -1.26
N ARG A 16 9.95 -17.92 -0.57
CA ARG A 16 10.01 -16.55 -1.07
C ARG A 16 10.91 -16.40 -2.31
N GLU A 17 12.06 -17.08 -2.35
CA GLU A 17 12.93 -17.07 -3.55
C GLU A 17 12.20 -17.66 -4.75
N LEU A 18 11.52 -18.80 -4.59
CA LEU A 18 10.73 -19.40 -5.66
C LEU A 18 9.56 -18.52 -6.07
N ASN A 19 8.85 -17.93 -5.11
CA ASN A 19 7.77 -16.99 -5.36
C ASN A 19 8.25 -15.79 -6.20
N ASN A 20 9.36 -15.16 -5.82
CA ASN A 20 9.90 -14.01 -6.54
C ASN A 20 10.39 -14.37 -7.94
N ILE A 21 10.97 -15.56 -8.13
CA ILE A 21 11.31 -16.05 -9.47
C ILE A 21 10.08 -16.07 -10.35
N LEU A 22 8.97 -16.64 -9.89
CA LEU A 22 7.74 -16.74 -10.68
C LEU A 22 7.12 -15.37 -10.93
N LEU A 23 7.05 -14.50 -9.93
CA LEU A 23 6.52 -13.13 -10.08
C LEU A 23 7.35 -12.29 -11.06
N ASN A 24 8.67 -12.42 -11.04
CA ASN A 24 9.57 -11.73 -11.98
C ASN A 24 9.39 -12.22 -13.43
N TYR A 25 8.93 -13.46 -13.62
CA TYR A 25 8.52 -13.98 -14.94
C TYR A 25 7.07 -13.61 -15.31
N GLY A 26 6.35 -12.90 -14.45
CA GLY A 26 4.99 -12.44 -14.73
C GLY A 26 3.91 -13.48 -14.49
N TYR A 27 4.18 -14.57 -13.77
CA TYR A 27 3.16 -15.55 -13.43
C TYR A 27 2.15 -14.99 -12.43
N SER A 28 0.89 -15.36 -12.62
CA SER A 28 -0.23 -14.90 -11.79
C SER A 28 -0.25 -15.57 -10.43
N LEU A 29 -0.71 -14.84 -9.41
CA LEU A 29 -0.93 -15.38 -8.07
C LEU A 29 -1.96 -16.50 -8.07
N GLY A 30 -1.79 -17.49 -7.21
CA GLY A 30 -2.74 -18.58 -6.97
C GLY A 30 -2.78 -19.66 -8.05
N THR A 31 -2.04 -19.53 -9.16
CA THR A 31 -2.01 -20.53 -10.23
C THR A 31 -0.77 -21.40 -10.10
N PRO A 32 -0.90 -22.75 -9.90
CA PRO A 32 0.25 -23.64 -9.80
C PRO A 32 1.06 -23.67 -11.09
N ILE A 33 2.35 -23.45 -10.98
CA ILE A 33 3.33 -23.48 -12.09
C ILE A 33 4.24 -24.68 -11.92
N LYS A 34 4.41 -25.45 -12.99
CA LYS A 34 5.35 -26.58 -13.03
C LYS A 34 6.73 -26.05 -13.44
N LEU A 35 7.73 -26.34 -12.60
CA LEU A 35 9.13 -26.00 -12.83
C LEU A 35 9.92 -27.26 -13.08
N ASP A 36 10.74 -27.25 -14.12
CA ASP A 36 11.77 -28.27 -14.36
C ASP A 36 13.11 -27.75 -13.82
N VAL A 37 13.68 -28.47 -12.88
CA VAL A 37 14.94 -28.12 -12.22
C VAL A 37 15.98 -29.18 -12.53
N ARG A 38 17.17 -28.75 -12.91
CA ARG A 38 18.33 -29.63 -13.10
C ARG A 38 19.61 -28.99 -12.57
N VAL A 39 20.57 -29.78 -12.24
CA VAL A 39 21.95 -29.37 -11.97
C VAL A 39 22.77 -29.53 -13.25
N THR A 40 23.62 -28.57 -13.55
CA THR A 40 24.61 -28.67 -14.61
C THR A 40 25.97 -28.57 -13.96
N SER A 41 26.78 -29.62 -14.03
CA SER A 41 28.17 -29.59 -13.61
C SER A 41 29.08 -29.16 -14.77
N SER A 42 30.14 -28.45 -14.44
CA SER A 42 31.18 -28.06 -15.41
C SER A 42 32.55 -28.07 -14.75
N TYR A 43 33.59 -28.23 -15.54
CA TYR A 43 34.95 -27.99 -15.08
C TYR A 43 35.16 -26.49 -14.77
N SER A 44 36.25 -26.18 -14.08
CA SER A 44 36.58 -24.79 -13.70
C SER A 44 36.72 -23.83 -14.88
N ASN A 45 37.10 -24.37 -16.07
CA ASN A 45 37.15 -23.63 -17.33
C ASN A 45 35.80 -23.50 -18.05
N ASN A 46 34.74 -24.08 -17.50
CA ASN A 46 33.35 -24.07 -18.04
C ASN A 46 33.21 -24.68 -19.46
N ASN A 47 34.16 -25.49 -19.91
CA ASN A 47 34.17 -26.03 -21.26
C ASN A 47 33.30 -27.27 -21.46
N GLU A 48 33.07 -28.07 -20.42
CA GLU A 48 32.19 -29.22 -20.47
C GLU A 48 31.02 -29.05 -19.51
N ARG A 49 29.81 -29.31 -19.98
CA ARG A 49 28.57 -29.17 -19.21
C ARG A 49 27.81 -30.48 -19.21
N LEU A 50 27.72 -31.12 -18.07
CA LEU A 50 26.99 -32.36 -17.86
C LEU A 50 25.71 -32.06 -17.06
N PRO A 51 24.52 -32.17 -17.68
CA PRO A 51 23.27 -31.99 -16.97
C PRO A 51 22.89 -33.23 -16.18
N SER A 52 22.25 -33.02 -15.02
CA SER A 52 21.60 -34.11 -14.28
C SER A 52 20.24 -34.47 -14.91
N ASN A 53 19.58 -35.49 -14.34
CA ASN A 53 18.15 -35.68 -14.54
C ASN A 53 17.34 -34.43 -14.13
N ILE A 54 16.12 -34.33 -14.63
CA ILE A 54 15.18 -33.25 -14.31
C ILE A 54 14.37 -33.67 -13.09
N VAL A 55 14.27 -32.73 -12.13
CA VAL A 55 13.32 -32.79 -11.01
C VAL A 55 12.18 -31.82 -11.29
N LYS A 56 10.96 -32.30 -11.16
CA LYS A 56 9.74 -31.49 -11.38
C LYS A 56 9.20 -30.97 -10.05
N LEU A 57 8.99 -29.65 -9.95
CA LEU A 57 8.39 -29.00 -8.81
C LEU A 57 7.09 -28.32 -9.25
N SER A 58 6.10 -28.29 -8.35
CA SER A 58 4.91 -27.46 -8.52
C SER A 58 4.96 -26.34 -7.49
N VAL A 59 4.92 -25.11 -7.94
CA VAL A 59 4.99 -23.91 -7.09
C VAL A 59 3.82 -23.00 -7.42
N THR A 60 3.09 -22.56 -6.40
CA THR A 60 1.98 -21.63 -6.55
C THR A 60 2.42 -20.25 -6.06
N PRO A 61 2.49 -19.24 -6.95
CA PRO A 61 2.81 -17.87 -6.52
C PRO A 61 1.79 -17.35 -5.51
N TYR A 62 2.27 -16.67 -4.48
CA TYR A 62 1.44 -16.12 -3.40
C TYR A 62 1.71 -14.64 -3.19
N SER A 63 0.74 -13.92 -2.59
CA SER A 63 0.91 -12.54 -2.18
C SER A 63 1.77 -12.44 -0.92
N ASP A 64 2.66 -11.45 -0.88
CA ASP A 64 3.48 -11.14 0.30
C ASP A 64 3.16 -9.68 0.70
N PRO A 65 2.12 -9.47 1.54
CA PRO A 65 1.55 -8.15 1.79
C PRO A 65 2.40 -7.30 2.73
N SER A 66 2.22 -5.97 2.62
CA SER A 66 2.73 -5.00 3.58
C SER A 66 2.10 -5.18 4.95
N LYS A 67 2.83 -4.78 5.99
CA LYS A 67 2.28 -4.53 7.32
C LYS A 67 2.08 -3.03 7.49
N LEU A 68 0.82 -2.58 7.57
CA LEU A 68 0.44 -1.19 7.79
C LEU A 68 0.35 -0.89 9.28
N THR A 69 0.87 0.26 9.67
CA THR A 69 0.74 0.86 11.01
C THR A 69 0.26 2.30 10.91
N SER A 70 -0.43 2.77 11.94
CA SER A 70 -0.88 4.15 12.11
C SER A 70 -0.25 4.72 13.37
N GLU A 71 0.21 5.96 13.32
CA GLU A 71 0.74 6.67 14.48
C GLU A 71 -0.34 6.82 15.57
N LYS A 72 -1.57 7.20 15.14
CA LYS A 72 -2.69 7.43 16.06
C LYS A 72 -3.89 6.58 15.68
N THR A 73 -4.69 6.24 16.68
CA THR A 73 -5.98 5.52 16.51
C THR A 73 -7.18 6.45 16.66
N THR A 74 -6.96 7.68 17.08
CA THR A 74 -8.00 8.73 17.22
C THR A 74 -7.40 10.07 16.83
N VAL A 75 -8.11 10.81 16.00
CA VAL A 75 -7.73 12.15 15.56
C VAL A 75 -8.93 13.10 15.63
N THR A 76 -8.64 14.34 15.99
CA THR A 76 -9.59 15.44 16.00
C THR A 76 -8.92 16.63 15.34
N GLY A 77 -9.69 17.50 14.72
CA GLY A 77 -9.18 18.70 14.10
C GLY A 77 -10.23 19.80 14.05
N THR A 78 -9.81 20.97 13.57
CA THR A 78 -10.69 22.12 13.34
C THR A 78 -10.34 22.76 12.00
N ALA A 79 -11.24 23.60 11.48
CA ALA A 79 -10.97 24.34 10.25
C ALA A 79 -9.70 25.22 10.37
N GLY A 80 -9.48 25.83 11.54
CA GLY A 80 -8.31 26.69 11.80
C GLY A 80 -6.97 25.95 11.88
N THR A 81 -6.99 24.64 12.13
CA THR A 81 -5.79 23.79 12.22
C THR A 81 -5.72 22.77 11.10
N SER A 82 -6.52 22.94 10.04
CA SER A 82 -6.71 21.95 8.97
C SER A 82 -5.42 21.51 8.28
N THR A 83 -4.42 22.38 8.16
CA THR A 83 -3.11 22.09 7.55
C THR A 83 -2.11 21.47 8.50
N SER A 84 -2.42 21.43 9.80
CA SER A 84 -1.53 20.82 10.79
C SER A 84 -1.45 19.32 10.61
N HIS A 85 -0.30 18.74 10.99
CA HIS A 85 -0.10 17.30 11.02
C HIS A 85 -1.19 16.61 11.85
N SER A 86 -1.71 15.52 11.34
CA SER A 86 -2.74 14.73 12.01
C SER A 86 -2.31 13.32 12.31
N ASN A 87 -1.87 12.57 11.31
CA ASN A 87 -1.55 11.15 11.46
C ASN A 87 -0.55 10.69 10.38
N THR A 88 0.39 9.84 10.77
CA THR A 88 1.30 9.19 9.84
C THR A 88 0.96 7.71 9.71
N PHE A 89 0.78 7.26 8.47
CA PHE A 89 0.74 5.85 8.13
C PHE A 89 2.10 5.40 7.63
N THR A 90 2.58 4.24 8.10
CA THR A 90 3.80 3.60 7.60
C THR A 90 3.54 2.15 7.27
N TRP A 91 4.24 1.62 6.26
CA TRP A 91 4.09 0.21 5.88
C TRP A 91 5.40 -0.41 5.41
N SER A 92 5.53 -1.72 5.61
CA SER A 92 6.66 -2.47 5.09
C SER A 92 6.52 -2.70 3.58
N PRO A 93 7.62 -2.93 2.84
CA PRO A 93 7.54 -3.36 1.45
C PRO A 93 6.69 -4.62 1.28
N SER A 94 5.82 -4.66 0.24
CA SER A 94 5.22 -5.89 -0.27
C SER A 94 6.17 -6.57 -1.25
N PHE A 95 6.03 -7.88 -1.42
CA PHE A 95 6.82 -8.69 -2.35
C PHE A 95 8.34 -8.45 -2.19
N PRO A 96 8.91 -8.56 -0.96
CA PRO A 96 10.32 -8.29 -0.73
C PRO A 96 11.20 -9.26 -1.55
N GLY A 97 12.13 -8.69 -2.35
CA GLY A 97 12.97 -9.43 -3.29
C GLY A 97 12.40 -9.54 -4.72
N TYR A 98 11.20 -9.01 -4.97
CA TYR A 98 10.74 -8.76 -6.33
C TYR A 98 11.61 -7.64 -6.96
N THR A 99 12.10 -7.86 -8.20
CA THR A 99 13.05 -6.94 -8.85
C THR A 99 12.37 -5.85 -9.68
N GLY A 100 11.08 -6.01 -9.97
CA GLY A 100 10.28 -5.01 -10.67
C GLY A 100 9.75 -3.93 -9.71
N VAL A 101 9.11 -2.93 -10.30
CA VAL A 101 8.46 -1.84 -9.54
C VAL A 101 7.22 -2.36 -8.83
N VAL A 102 7.07 -2.00 -7.55
CA VAL A 102 5.85 -2.17 -6.77
C VAL A 102 5.30 -0.79 -6.44
N SER A 103 4.07 -0.51 -6.86
CA SER A 103 3.35 0.73 -6.57
C SER A 103 2.39 0.54 -5.41
N TYR A 104 2.24 1.55 -4.57
CA TYR A 104 1.42 1.54 -3.38
C TYR A 104 0.34 2.62 -3.45
N VAL A 105 -0.86 2.30 -2.97
CA VAL A 105 -1.92 3.28 -2.73
C VAL A 105 -2.59 2.98 -1.38
N ILE A 106 -2.94 4.05 -0.64
CA ILE A 106 -3.70 3.92 0.59
C ILE A 106 -5.18 3.93 0.22
N GLN A 107 -5.88 2.88 0.62
CA GLN A 107 -7.32 2.76 0.48
C GLN A 107 -7.98 2.95 1.84
N TYR A 108 -9.19 3.53 1.83
CA TYR A 108 -10.03 3.68 3.00
C TYR A 108 -11.50 3.37 2.70
N ASP A 109 -12.22 2.98 3.75
CA ASP A 109 -13.67 2.75 3.72
C ASP A 109 -14.24 2.95 5.13
N SER A 110 -15.55 3.10 5.26
CA SER A 110 -16.23 3.07 6.55
C SER A 110 -15.93 1.76 7.27
N SER A 111 -15.67 1.81 8.57
CA SER A 111 -15.32 0.61 9.34
C SER A 111 -16.43 -0.44 9.27
N GLY A 112 -16.01 -1.71 9.12
CA GLY A 112 -16.92 -2.85 9.00
C GLY A 112 -17.48 -3.09 7.59
N LYS A 113 -17.14 -2.28 6.59
CA LYS A 113 -17.57 -2.49 5.19
C LYS A 113 -16.64 -3.41 4.39
N ASN A 114 -15.54 -3.89 4.99
CA ASN A 114 -14.58 -4.79 4.36
C ASN A 114 -14.05 -4.29 2.99
N PHE A 115 -13.94 -2.97 2.84
CA PHE A 115 -13.54 -2.33 1.59
C PHE A 115 -14.41 -2.75 0.38
N ALA A 116 -15.72 -2.81 0.58
CA ALA A 116 -16.66 -3.11 -0.50
C ALA A 116 -16.66 -2.02 -1.58
N ASN A 117 -16.48 -0.76 -1.18
CA ASN A 117 -16.35 0.39 -2.08
C ASN A 117 -15.14 1.26 -1.65
N PRO A 118 -13.90 0.75 -1.79
CA PRO A 118 -12.74 1.41 -1.27
C PRO A 118 -12.45 2.69 -2.06
N LYS A 119 -12.21 3.77 -1.32
CA LYS A 119 -11.69 5.02 -1.87
C LYS A 119 -10.19 5.08 -1.70
N GLN A 120 -9.52 5.98 -2.41
CA GLN A 120 -8.07 6.19 -2.33
C GLN A 120 -7.77 7.59 -1.81
N ILE A 121 -6.70 7.70 -1.02
CA ILE A 121 -6.20 9.02 -0.62
C ILE A 121 -5.33 9.53 -1.77
N ALA A 122 -5.75 10.63 -2.39
CA ALA A 122 -5.01 11.26 -3.48
C ALA A 122 -3.70 11.88 -2.98
N GLY A 123 -2.65 11.82 -3.80
CA GLY A 123 -1.35 12.42 -3.49
C GLY A 123 -0.45 11.60 -2.56
N PHE A 124 -0.93 10.48 -2.03
CA PHE A 124 -0.15 9.60 -1.16
C PHE A 124 0.01 8.21 -1.77
N GLY A 125 1.23 7.69 -1.67
CA GLY A 125 1.61 6.42 -2.28
C GLY A 125 2.51 6.60 -3.50
N GLY A 126 2.70 5.55 -4.28
CA GLY A 126 3.58 5.51 -5.45
C GLY A 126 4.61 4.40 -5.37
N ALA A 127 5.57 4.42 -6.29
CA ALA A 127 6.67 3.44 -6.31
C ALA A 127 7.67 3.72 -5.19
N SER A 128 8.02 2.68 -4.43
CA SER A 128 9.00 2.77 -3.33
C SER A 128 8.67 3.80 -2.24
N VAL A 129 7.38 4.12 -2.07
CA VAL A 129 6.88 4.97 -0.98
C VAL A 129 6.34 4.07 0.12
N TYR A 130 6.74 4.30 1.36
CA TYR A 130 6.39 3.46 2.52
C TYR A 130 5.83 4.26 3.69
N THR A 131 5.53 5.51 3.48
CA THR A 131 4.95 6.40 4.48
C THR A 131 4.00 7.41 3.84
N ALA A 132 3.03 7.86 4.60
CA ALA A 132 2.14 8.97 4.25
C ALA A 132 1.87 9.78 5.50
N ASP A 133 2.20 11.05 5.42
CA ASP A 133 1.98 12.03 6.48
C ASP A 133 0.76 12.88 6.11
N LEU A 134 -0.33 12.72 6.86
CA LEU A 134 -1.63 13.31 6.57
C LEU A 134 -1.91 14.49 7.51
N SER A 135 -2.41 15.57 6.93
CA SER A 135 -2.94 16.71 7.65
C SER A 135 -4.32 16.40 8.27
N GLN A 136 -4.79 17.31 9.14
CA GLN A 136 -6.14 17.21 9.68
C GLN A 136 -7.20 17.31 8.57
N ALA A 137 -6.97 18.11 7.52
CA ALA A 137 -7.86 18.19 6.37
C ALA A 137 -7.93 16.87 5.61
N ASP A 138 -6.79 16.19 5.40
CA ASP A 138 -6.77 14.90 4.71
C ASP A 138 -7.57 13.84 5.48
N MET A 139 -7.33 13.71 6.78
CA MET A 139 -8.07 12.78 7.64
C MET A 139 -9.56 13.11 7.69
N ASN A 140 -9.92 14.39 7.84
CA ASN A 140 -11.31 14.86 7.82
C ASN A 140 -12.00 14.51 6.49
N THR A 141 -11.31 14.71 5.37
CA THR A 141 -11.80 14.38 4.03
C THR A 141 -12.13 12.89 3.90
N THR A 142 -11.29 12.00 4.44
CA THR A 142 -11.56 10.55 4.38
C THR A 142 -12.83 10.19 5.15
N ALA A 143 -13.05 10.80 6.33
CA ALA A 143 -14.23 10.55 7.16
C ALA A 143 -15.51 11.10 6.51
N LEU A 144 -15.52 12.36 6.07
CA LEU A 144 -16.65 12.97 5.38
C LEU A 144 -17.01 12.21 4.10
N ALA A 145 -16.00 11.84 3.29
CA ALA A 145 -16.22 11.05 2.08
C ALA A 145 -16.75 9.64 2.37
N SER A 146 -16.53 9.13 3.57
CA SER A 146 -17.09 7.85 4.05
C SER A 146 -18.49 7.98 4.67
N GLY A 147 -19.07 9.19 4.65
CA GLY A 147 -20.43 9.44 5.11
C GLY A 147 -20.54 9.83 6.59
N VAL A 148 -19.43 10.12 7.28
CA VAL A 148 -19.46 10.64 8.65
C VAL A 148 -19.95 12.08 8.61
N ALA A 149 -20.99 12.40 9.39
CA ALA A 149 -21.53 13.77 9.45
C ALA A 149 -20.55 14.73 10.14
N VAL A 150 -20.63 16.03 9.80
CA VAL A 150 -19.80 17.07 10.41
C VAL A 150 -20.02 17.12 11.92
N GLY A 151 -18.95 17.23 12.69
CA GLY A 151 -18.97 17.27 14.17
C GLY A 151 -19.14 15.90 14.83
N VAL A 152 -19.21 14.82 14.05
CA VAL A 152 -19.45 13.46 14.56
C VAL A 152 -18.15 12.65 14.49
N ALA A 153 -17.91 11.81 15.49
CA ALA A 153 -16.81 10.83 15.46
C ALA A 153 -17.22 9.60 14.64
N GLY A 154 -16.42 9.24 13.66
CA GLY A 154 -16.61 8.05 12.83
C GLY A 154 -15.35 7.23 12.71
N LYS A 155 -15.48 5.89 12.66
CA LYS A 155 -14.37 4.96 12.51
C LYS A 155 -14.15 4.62 11.05
N ILE A 156 -12.94 4.85 10.56
CA ILE A 156 -12.53 4.61 9.19
C ILE A 156 -11.44 3.53 9.19
N ASP A 157 -11.58 2.57 8.29
CA ASP A 157 -10.62 1.50 8.06
C ASP A 157 -9.70 1.86 6.90
N TYR A 158 -8.41 1.64 7.09
CA TYR A 158 -7.35 1.91 6.11
C TYR A 158 -6.59 0.64 5.80
N ARG A 159 -6.19 0.48 4.54
CA ARG A 159 -5.24 -0.54 4.09
C ARG A 159 -4.36 0.01 2.97
N VAL A 160 -3.22 -0.62 2.76
CA VAL A 160 -2.38 -0.38 1.60
C VAL A 160 -2.63 -1.45 0.55
N LYS A 161 -2.88 -1.03 -0.68
CA LYS A 161 -2.87 -1.89 -1.87
C LYS A 161 -1.53 -1.74 -2.55
N ALA A 162 -0.78 -2.83 -2.66
CA ALA A 162 0.44 -2.94 -3.44
C ALA A 162 0.15 -3.61 -4.78
N THR A 163 0.75 -3.10 -5.86
CA THR A 163 0.59 -3.66 -7.21
C THR A 163 1.96 -3.77 -7.86
N THR A 164 2.35 -4.97 -8.29
CA THR A 164 3.59 -5.19 -9.06
C THR A 164 3.45 -4.72 -10.50
N ALA A 165 4.54 -4.51 -11.19
CA ALA A 165 4.55 -4.20 -12.62
C ALA A 165 3.87 -5.29 -13.48
N SER A 166 3.87 -6.55 -13.01
CA SER A 166 3.18 -7.66 -13.67
C SER A 166 1.69 -7.78 -13.31
N GLY A 167 1.15 -6.87 -12.46
CA GLY A 167 -0.26 -6.83 -12.09
C GLY A 167 -0.64 -7.68 -10.87
N ALA A 168 0.32 -8.32 -10.17
CA ALA A 168 0.03 -9.01 -8.92
C ALA A 168 -0.33 -8.00 -7.82
N ILE A 169 -1.37 -8.30 -7.04
CA ILE A 169 -1.91 -7.40 -6.02
C ILE A 169 -1.78 -8.05 -4.64
N ALA A 170 -1.36 -7.25 -3.66
CA ALA A 170 -1.41 -7.60 -2.25
C ALA A 170 -2.07 -6.48 -1.45
N TYR A 171 -2.83 -6.84 -0.42
CA TYR A 171 -3.43 -5.90 0.52
C TYR A 171 -2.80 -6.09 1.90
N SER A 172 -2.46 -5.00 2.57
CA SER A 172 -1.97 -5.03 3.96
C SER A 172 -3.06 -5.50 4.93
N ASN A 173 -2.68 -5.65 6.19
CA ASN A 173 -3.65 -5.63 7.29
C ASN A 173 -4.45 -4.33 7.29
N THR A 174 -5.61 -4.37 7.92
CA THR A 174 -6.45 -3.18 8.17
C THR A 174 -6.00 -2.49 9.45
N THR A 175 -5.95 -1.17 9.42
CA THR A 175 -5.76 -0.28 10.57
C THR A 175 -6.94 0.68 10.64
N SER A 176 -7.54 0.85 11.82
CA SER A 176 -8.70 1.73 12.00
C SER A 176 -8.32 2.99 12.77
N VAL A 177 -8.87 4.13 12.33
CA VAL A 177 -8.74 5.42 13.02
C VAL A 177 -10.12 6.00 13.25
N THR A 178 -10.39 6.45 14.47
CA THR A 178 -11.60 7.21 14.80
C THR A 178 -11.33 8.69 14.55
N ILE A 179 -12.16 9.33 13.73
CA ILE A 179 -11.97 10.72 13.30
C ILE A 179 -13.20 11.51 13.71
N THR A 180 -13.00 12.56 14.51
CA THR A 180 -14.03 13.57 14.74
C THR A 180 -13.93 14.61 13.64
N THR A 181 -14.99 14.67 12.83
CA THR A 181 -15.03 15.54 11.64
C THR A 181 -15.29 16.99 12.01
N PHE A 182 -14.89 17.90 11.13
CA PHE A 182 -15.17 19.32 11.24
C PHE A 182 -15.62 19.87 9.87
N SER A 183 -16.29 21.03 9.89
CA SER A 183 -16.64 21.74 8.67
C SER A 183 -15.35 22.23 7.99
N PRO A 184 -15.10 21.87 6.74
CA PRO A 184 -13.94 22.39 6.00
C PRO A 184 -14.08 23.87 5.61
N VAL A 185 -15.27 24.42 5.75
CA VAL A 185 -15.57 25.82 5.45
C VAL A 185 -15.51 26.63 6.74
N PRO A 186 -14.92 27.83 6.75
CA PRO A 186 -14.97 28.74 7.90
C PRO A 186 -16.42 28.93 8.37
N ALA A 187 -16.61 28.93 9.70
CA ALA A 187 -17.94 29.08 10.30
C ALA A 187 -18.62 30.43 9.97
N ASN A 188 -17.83 31.41 9.53
CA ASN A 188 -18.29 32.75 9.23
C ASN A 188 -18.26 32.98 7.72
N LEU A 189 -19.45 33.17 7.13
CA LEU A 189 -19.60 33.70 5.78
C LEU A 189 -19.91 35.18 5.90
N PHE A 190 -19.06 36.04 5.38
CA PHE A 190 -19.28 37.47 5.35
C PHE A 190 -19.90 37.87 4.01
N ILE A 191 -21.02 38.56 4.05
CA ILE A 191 -21.63 39.20 2.89
C ILE A 191 -21.15 40.64 2.89
N VAL A 192 -20.45 41.05 1.84
CA VAL A 192 -20.00 42.44 1.63
C VAL A 192 -20.67 43.00 0.36
N GLY A 193 -20.94 44.26 0.32
CA GLY A 193 -21.54 44.92 -0.84
C GLY A 193 -22.35 46.13 -0.45
N ASP A 194 -22.82 46.88 -1.44
CA ASP A 194 -23.58 48.11 -1.25
C ASP A 194 -24.92 47.96 -0.52
N ALA A 195 -25.44 46.71 -0.52
CA ALA A 195 -26.70 46.38 0.15
C ALA A 195 -26.52 45.98 1.64
N THR A 196 -25.27 45.99 2.17
CA THR A 196 -25.02 45.65 3.57
C THR A 196 -24.62 46.88 4.38
N PRO A 197 -24.97 46.95 5.70
CA PRO A 197 -24.59 48.08 6.53
C PRO A 197 -23.11 48.39 6.61
N GLY A 198 -22.23 47.38 6.37
CA GLY A 198 -20.79 47.51 6.35
C GLY A 198 -20.19 47.83 4.98
N GLY A 199 -21.01 47.91 3.92
CA GLY A 199 -20.54 48.12 2.55
C GLY A 199 -19.56 47.04 2.09
N TRP A 200 -18.44 47.43 1.46
CA TRP A 200 -17.39 46.55 0.98
C TRP A 200 -16.33 46.18 2.04
N ASN A 201 -16.51 46.63 3.30
CA ASN A 201 -15.61 46.32 4.38
C ASN A 201 -15.83 44.90 4.92
N ASN A 202 -14.80 44.10 4.88
CA ASN A 202 -14.81 42.79 5.52
C ASN A 202 -14.66 42.99 7.05
N PRO A 203 -15.59 42.55 7.90
CA PRO A 203 -15.41 42.63 9.34
C PRO A 203 -14.19 41.76 9.75
N VAL A 204 -13.31 42.34 10.52
CA VAL A 204 -12.08 41.72 11.05
C VAL A 204 -12.42 40.92 12.30
#